data_524c2b5a65916523f4bb75f3d6f52a05
#
_entry.id   524c2b5a65916523f4bb75f3d6f52a05
#
_cell.length_a   1.000
_cell.length_b   1.000
_cell.length_c   1.000
_cell.angle_alpha   90.00
_cell.angle_beta   90.00
_cell.angle_gamma   90.00
#
_symmetry.space_group_name_H-M   'P 1'
#
loop_
_entity.id
_entity.type
_entity.pdbx_description
1 polymer ?
#
loop_
_entity_poly.entity_id
_entity_poly.type
_entity_poly.pdbx_seq_one_letter_code
_entity_poly.pdbx_strand_id
1 'polypeptide(L)'
;MAFHVVVHAPDEFSQWLERERRPAREPDEPQLTKGRDLFINYGCGGCHAIRGTDAIGEMGPDLTHVASRRSLGAGILPNDRETMIAWIADSQRLKPGNLMPPFDTIPRGELEAIAAYLGSLK
;
A
#
# COMPACT_ATOMS: atom_id res chain seq x y z
N MET A 1 -4.55 18.74 3.75
CA MET A 1 -4.47 17.52 2.91
C MET A 1 -4.19 17.96 1.49
N ALA A 2 -3.12 17.44 0.86
CA ALA A 2 -2.78 17.73 -0.52
C ALA A 2 -3.27 16.60 -1.43
N PHE A 3 -3.64 16.92 -2.66
CA PHE A 3 -4.00 15.94 -3.69
C PHE A 3 -3.54 16.44 -5.07
N HIS A 4 -3.41 15.51 -5.99
CA HIS A 4 -3.03 15.81 -7.37
C HIS A 4 -4.23 15.55 -8.29
N VAL A 5 -4.48 16.48 -9.21
CA VAL A 5 -5.43 16.27 -10.30
C VAL A 5 -4.62 15.98 -11.56
N VAL A 6 -4.91 14.85 -12.19
CA VAL A 6 -4.29 14.45 -13.45
C VAL A 6 -5.38 14.43 -14.52
N VAL A 7 -5.18 15.21 -15.58
CA VAL A 7 -6.10 15.27 -16.72
C VAL A 7 -5.53 14.38 -17.82
N HIS A 8 -6.33 13.46 -18.31
CA HIS A 8 -5.99 12.56 -19.40
C HIS A 8 -6.85 12.87 -20.63
N ALA A 9 -6.34 12.59 -21.82
CA ALA A 9 -7.20 12.46 -22.99
C ALA A 9 -8.22 11.32 -22.79
N PRO A 10 -9.39 11.34 -23.45
CA PRO A 10 -10.46 10.36 -23.21
C PRO A 10 -10.01 8.90 -23.31
N ASP A 11 -9.20 8.56 -24.30
CA ASP A 11 -8.68 7.21 -24.48
C ASP A 11 -7.68 6.80 -23.41
N GLU A 12 -6.81 7.73 -22.99
CA GLU A 12 -5.86 7.52 -21.89
C GLU A 12 -6.59 7.34 -20.54
N PHE A 13 -7.64 8.12 -20.31
CA PHE A 13 -8.49 7.99 -19.14
C PHE A 13 -9.15 6.61 -19.08
N SER A 14 -9.71 6.15 -20.21
CA SER A 14 -10.34 4.84 -20.30
C SER A 14 -9.33 3.72 -20.00
N GLN A 15 -8.13 3.80 -20.54
CA GLN A 15 -7.06 2.83 -20.27
C GLN A 15 -6.59 2.89 -18.80
N TRP A 16 -6.47 4.08 -18.23
CA TRP A 16 -6.13 4.25 -16.82
C TRP A 16 -7.20 3.63 -15.93
N LEU A 17 -8.48 3.92 -16.18
CA LEU A 17 -9.60 3.38 -15.41
C LEU A 17 -9.66 1.85 -15.48
N GLU A 18 -9.37 1.28 -16.65
CA GLU A 18 -9.31 -0.18 -16.82
C GLU A 18 -8.16 -0.82 -16.02
N ARG A 19 -6.99 -0.16 -15.93
CA ARG A 19 -5.89 -0.62 -15.07
C ARG A 19 -6.29 -0.56 -13.60
N GLU A 20 -6.88 0.55 -13.15
CA GLU A 20 -7.32 0.73 -11.76
C GLU A 20 -8.41 -0.28 -11.32
N ARG A 21 -9.17 -0.83 -12.26
CA ARG A 21 -10.17 -1.87 -11.97
C ARG A 21 -9.59 -3.27 -11.80
N ARG A 22 -8.37 -3.50 -12.25
CA ARG A 22 -7.75 -4.83 -12.17
C ARG A 22 -7.47 -5.21 -10.71
N PRO A 23 -7.53 -6.51 -10.39
CA PRO A 23 -7.01 -7.00 -9.12
C PRO A 23 -5.49 -6.82 -9.05
N ALA A 24 -4.94 -6.92 -7.85
CA ALA A 24 -3.51 -6.98 -7.63
C ALA A 24 -2.90 -8.16 -8.41
N ARG A 25 -1.71 -7.94 -8.96
CA ARG A 25 -0.95 -9.01 -9.60
C ARG A 25 -0.45 -9.98 -8.53
N GLU A 26 -0.57 -11.27 -8.78
CA GLU A 26 0.05 -12.30 -7.94
C GLU A 26 1.57 -12.11 -7.92
N PRO A 27 2.19 -12.16 -6.73
CA PRO A 27 3.64 -12.07 -6.62
C PRO A 27 4.32 -13.30 -7.23
N ASP A 28 5.28 -13.07 -8.11
CA ASP A 28 6.06 -14.10 -8.82
C ASP A 28 7.48 -14.28 -8.24
N GLU A 29 7.89 -13.41 -7.32
CA GLU A 29 9.18 -13.50 -6.63
C GLU A 29 9.01 -14.00 -5.19
N PRO A 30 9.90 -14.87 -4.68
CA PRO A 30 9.80 -15.39 -3.32
C PRO A 30 9.75 -14.32 -2.22
N GLN A 31 10.48 -13.21 -2.41
CA GLN A 31 10.48 -12.09 -1.47
C GLN A 31 9.12 -11.38 -1.42
N LEU A 32 8.48 -11.19 -2.58
CA LEU A 32 7.16 -10.56 -2.66
C LEU A 32 6.07 -11.48 -2.09
N THR A 33 6.17 -12.79 -2.36
CA THR A 33 5.28 -13.80 -1.75
C THR A 33 5.41 -13.78 -0.23
N LYS A 34 6.63 -13.77 0.30
CA LYS A 34 6.87 -13.63 1.74
C LYS A 34 6.25 -12.34 2.30
N GLY A 35 6.40 -11.21 1.58
CA GLY A 35 5.82 -9.93 1.99
C GLY A 35 4.29 -9.96 2.04
N ARG A 36 3.64 -10.59 1.05
CA ARG A 36 2.19 -10.82 1.04
C ARG A 36 1.74 -11.66 2.24
N ASP A 37 2.42 -12.77 2.48
CA ASP A 37 2.07 -13.68 3.57
C ASP A 37 2.23 -13.01 4.94
N LEU A 38 3.29 -12.21 5.12
CA LEU A 38 3.48 -11.41 6.33
C LEU A 38 2.40 -10.33 6.47
N PHE A 39 2.01 -9.66 5.39
CA PHE A 39 0.91 -8.68 5.39
C PHE A 39 -0.40 -9.31 5.89
N ILE A 40 -0.73 -10.52 5.46
CA ILE A 40 -1.91 -11.26 5.92
C ILE A 40 -1.74 -11.70 7.38
N ASN A 41 -0.59 -12.30 7.72
CA ASN A 41 -0.34 -12.86 9.05
C ASN A 41 -0.30 -11.80 10.16
N TYR A 42 0.18 -10.59 9.87
CA TYR A 42 0.11 -9.46 10.81
C TYR A 42 -1.26 -8.77 10.86
N GLY A 43 -2.25 -9.30 10.15
CA GLY A 43 -3.63 -8.82 10.21
C GLY A 43 -3.89 -7.52 9.46
N CYS A 44 -2.96 -7.06 8.61
CA CYS A 44 -3.11 -5.82 7.84
C CYS A 44 -4.35 -5.87 6.93
N GLY A 45 -4.68 -7.06 6.40
CA GLY A 45 -5.86 -7.30 5.57
C GLY A 45 -7.21 -7.13 6.30
N GLY A 46 -7.20 -7.08 7.65
CA GLY A 46 -8.41 -6.78 8.44
C GLY A 46 -8.83 -5.31 8.34
N CYS A 47 -7.90 -4.41 8.04
CA CYS A 47 -8.18 -2.99 7.86
C CYS A 47 -8.07 -2.54 6.40
N HIS A 48 -7.19 -3.15 5.60
CA HIS A 48 -6.92 -2.78 4.22
C HIS A 48 -7.42 -3.82 3.23
N ALA A 49 -8.00 -3.36 2.13
CA ALA A 49 -8.30 -4.21 0.99
C ALA A 49 -7.12 -4.27 0.00
N ILE A 50 -6.91 -5.46 -0.59
CA ILE A 50 -6.10 -5.70 -1.79
C ILE A 50 -6.91 -6.64 -2.68
N ARG A 51 -7.52 -6.11 -3.72
CA ARG A 51 -8.39 -6.89 -4.62
C ARG A 51 -7.63 -8.04 -5.27
N GLY A 52 -8.26 -9.22 -5.28
CA GLY A 52 -7.66 -10.47 -5.75
C GLY A 52 -6.96 -11.27 -4.65
N THR A 53 -7.04 -10.81 -3.39
CA THR A 53 -6.49 -11.50 -2.21
C THR A 53 -7.56 -11.63 -1.10
N ASP A 54 -7.20 -12.28 0.01
CA ASP A 54 -8.06 -12.39 1.20
C ASP A 54 -8.09 -11.09 2.04
N ALA A 55 -7.36 -10.06 1.66
CA ALA A 55 -7.38 -8.76 2.30
C ALA A 55 -8.61 -7.95 1.83
N ILE A 56 -9.64 -7.87 2.68
CA ILE A 56 -10.94 -7.26 2.35
C ILE A 56 -11.35 -6.14 3.33
N GLY A 57 -10.43 -5.67 4.16
CA GLY A 57 -10.72 -4.65 5.17
C GLY A 57 -11.07 -3.29 4.54
N GLU A 58 -12.03 -2.58 5.15
CA GLU A 58 -12.55 -1.31 4.67
C GLU A 58 -12.23 -0.12 5.61
N MET A 59 -11.59 -0.37 6.75
CA MET A 59 -11.25 0.69 7.71
C MET A 59 -10.08 1.55 7.25
N GLY A 60 -9.12 0.94 6.56
CA GLY A 60 -7.99 1.60 5.91
C GLY A 60 -8.23 1.78 4.41
N PRO A 61 -7.34 2.52 3.71
CA PRO A 61 -7.45 2.65 2.27
C PRO A 61 -7.20 1.33 1.54
N ASP A 62 -7.87 1.13 0.40
CA ASP A 62 -7.56 0.06 -0.55
C ASP A 62 -6.10 0.22 -1.04
N LEU A 63 -5.30 -0.84 -0.94
CA LEU A 63 -3.88 -0.86 -1.28
C LEU A 63 -3.59 -1.57 -2.60
N THR A 64 -4.60 -1.98 -3.37
CA THR A 64 -4.47 -2.74 -4.62
C THR A 64 -3.45 -2.12 -5.59
N HIS A 65 -3.41 -0.78 -5.68
CA HIS A 65 -2.50 -0.03 -6.54
C HIS A 65 -1.70 1.02 -5.75
N VAL A 66 -1.30 0.67 -4.51
CA VAL A 66 -0.63 1.63 -3.62
C VAL A 66 0.69 2.14 -4.20
N ALA A 67 1.43 1.32 -4.93
CA ALA A 67 2.69 1.72 -5.56
C ALA A 67 2.51 2.71 -6.73
N SER A 68 1.31 2.84 -7.29
CA SER A 68 0.99 3.83 -8.31
C SER A 68 0.71 5.22 -7.74
N ARG A 69 0.55 5.34 -6.41
CA ARG A 69 0.31 6.63 -5.76
C ARG A 69 1.57 7.48 -5.77
N ARG A 70 1.41 8.78 -5.93
CA ARG A 70 2.52 9.75 -5.90
C ARG A 70 3.06 10.02 -4.50
N SER A 71 2.25 9.73 -3.47
CA SER A 71 2.57 10.06 -2.08
C SER A 71 1.83 9.15 -1.10
N LEU A 72 2.36 9.06 0.11
CA LEU A 72 1.74 8.43 1.27
C LEU A 72 1.19 9.49 2.25
N GLY A 73 0.42 9.04 3.23
CA GLY A 73 -0.08 9.86 4.33
C GLY A 73 -0.95 11.05 3.91
N ALA A 74 -1.67 10.96 2.78
CA ALA A 74 -2.47 12.03 2.19
C ALA A 74 -1.63 13.23 1.72
N GLY A 75 -0.56 12.96 0.99
CA GLY A 75 0.24 13.98 0.29
C GLY A 75 1.41 14.55 1.08
N ILE A 76 1.71 14.02 2.27
CA ILE A 76 2.77 14.57 3.12
C ILE A 76 4.11 13.84 3.00
N LEU A 77 4.12 12.61 2.48
CA LEU A 77 5.30 11.76 2.41
C LEU A 77 5.52 11.26 0.98
N PRO A 78 6.77 11.08 0.54
CA PRO A 78 7.06 10.42 -0.72
C PRO A 78 6.62 8.95 -0.67
N ASN A 79 6.28 8.38 -1.83
CA ASN A 79 5.95 6.96 -1.94
C ASN A 79 7.19 6.20 -2.40
N ASP A 80 8.07 5.91 -1.47
CA ASP A 80 9.25 5.09 -1.64
C ASP A 80 9.33 4.00 -0.57
N ARG A 81 10.27 3.08 -0.75
CA ARG A 81 10.41 1.90 0.13
C ARG A 81 10.69 2.26 1.58
N GLU A 82 11.63 3.16 1.82
CA GLU A 82 12.05 3.52 3.18
C GLU A 82 10.92 4.27 3.92
N THR A 83 10.24 5.14 3.21
CA THR A 83 9.07 5.85 3.74
C THR A 83 7.92 4.88 4.04
N MET A 84 7.69 3.89 3.18
CA MET A 84 6.68 2.85 3.42
C MET A 84 7.01 2.04 4.68
N ILE A 85 8.26 1.63 4.86
CA ILE A 85 8.74 0.93 6.06
C ILE A 85 8.50 1.80 7.31
N ALA A 86 8.92 3.05 7.27
CA ALA A 86 8.75 3.97 8.39
C ALA A 86 7.28 4.24 8.71
N TRP A 87 6.42 4.35 7.68
CA TRP A 87 4.98 4.51 7.83
C TRP A 87 4.33 3.32 8.51
N ILE A 88 4.66 2.09 8.09
CA ILE A 88 4.12 0.88 8.70
C ILE A 88 4.59 0.76 10.15
N ALA A 89 5.87 0.99 10.40
CA ALA A 89 6.45 0.88 11.75
C ALA A 89 5.79 1.85 12.73
N ASP A 90 5.67 3.13 12.38
CA ASP A 90 5.09 4.14 13.28
C ASP A 90 4.49 5.32 12.49
N SER A 91 3.30 5.10 11.97
CA SER A 91 2.54 6.14 11.26
C SER A 91 2.15 7.31 12.14
N GLN A 92 1.97 7.07 13.47
CA GLN A 92 1.59 8.11 14.43
C GLN A 92 2.69 9.18 14.59
N ARG A 93 3.95 8.76 14.55
CA ARG A 93 5.10 9.68 14.60
C ARG A 93 5.20 10.55 13.34
N LEU A 94 4.87 9.98 12.19
CA LEU A 94 4.96 10.68 10.89
C LEU A 94 3.74 11.57 10.62
N LYS A 95 2.57 11.13 11.08
CA LYS A 95 1.31 11.86 10.94
C LYS A 95 0.43 11.64 12.18
N PRO A 96 0.61 12.43 13.23
CA PRO A 96 -0.20 12.30 14.45
C PRO A 96 -1.71 12.39 14.17
N GLY A 97 -2.48 11.56 14.87
CA GLY A 97 -3.94 11.55 14.77
C GLY A 97 -4.50 10.71 13.61
N ASN A 98 -3.67 9.95 12.87
CA ASN A 98 -4.20 8.91 11.98
C ASN A 98 -4.68 7.71 12.83
N LEU A 99 -5.47 6.80 12.21
CA LEU A 99 -6.07 5.66 12.92
C LEU A 99 -5.27 4.35 12.76
N MET A 100 -4.24 4.32 11.93
CA MET A 100 -3.41 3.13 11.75
C MET A 100 -2.55 2.91 13.01
N PRO A 101 -2.62 1.75 13.66
CA PRO A 101 -1.77 1.45 14.82
C PRO A 101 -0.30 1.34 14.40
N PRO A 102 0.65 1.56 15.32
CA PRO A 102 2.06 1.31 15.07
C PRO A 102 2.34 -0.20 15.01
N PHE A 103 3.30 -0.58 14.18
CA PHE A 103 3.81 -1.96 14.03
C PHE A 103 5.33 -1.99 14.28
N ASP A 104 5.80 -1.21 15.23
CA ASP A 104 7.21 -1.06 15.60
C ASP A 104 7.85 -2.32 16.20
N THR A 105 7.02 -3.27 16.63
CA THR A 105 7.46 -4.59 17.13
C THR A 105 7.77 -5.59 16.00
N ILE A 106 7.39 -5.30 14.76
CA ILE A 106 7.72 -6.16 13.62
C ILE A 106 9.21 -6.03 13.29
N PRO A 107 9.95 -7.15 13.16
CA PRO A 107 11.36 -7.11 12.78
C PRO A 107 11.57 -6.37 11.45
N ARG A 108 12.65 -5.55 11.39
CA ARG A 108 12.91 -4.71 10.21
C ARG A 108 12.91 -5.50 8.90
N GLY A 109 13.52 -6.69 8.85
CA GLY A 109 13.56 -7.50 7.63
C GLY A 109 12.17 -7.98 7.16
N GLU A 110 11.20 -8.09 8.08
CA GLU A 110 9.81 -8.41 7.75
C GLU A 110 9.04 -7.17 7.27
N LEU A 111 9.27 -6.02 7.89
CA LEU A 111 8.78 -4.73 7.37
C LEU A 111 9.29 -4.46 5.96
N GLU A 112 10.56 -4.76 5.69
CA GLU A 112 11.17 -4.64 4.36
C GLU A 112 10.50 -5.56 3.33
N ALA A 113 10.14 -6.78 3.71
CA ALA A 113 9.42 -7.71 2.84
C ALA A 113 8.00 -7.23 2.55
N ILE A 114 7.27 -6.76 3.58
CA ILE A 114 5.93 -6.18 3.43
C ILE A 114 5.99 -4.95 2.52
N ALA A 115 6.93 -4.04 2.76
CA ALA A 115 7.09 -2.83 1.93
C ALA A 115 7.48 -3.16 0.48
N ALA A 116 8.28 -4.20 0.25
CA ALA A 116 8.60 -4.68 -1.09
C ALA A 116 7.35 -5.20 -1.82
N TYR A 117 6.53 -6.00 -1.12
CA TYR A 117 5.25 -6.47 -1.67
C TYR A 117 4.33 -5.30 -2.01
N LEU A 118 4.08 -4.39 -1.08
CA LEU A 118 3.24 -3.21 -1.33
C LEU A 118 3.81 -2.33 -2.46
N GLY A 119 5.13 -2.20 -2.55
CA GLY A 119 5.83 -1.49 -3.63
C GLY A 119 5.72 -2.15 -5.01
N SER A 120 5.26 -3.40 -5.09
CA SER A 120 4.99 -4.11 -6.35
C SER A 120 3.56 -3.91 -6.86
N LEU A 121 2.65 -3.40 -6.03
CA LEU A 121 1.22 -3.23 -6.33
C LEU A 121 0.97 -1.95 -7.16
N LYS A 122 1.08 -2.09 -8.48
CA LYS A 122 0.90 -1.00 -9.46
C LYS A 122 -0.39 -1.17 -10.25
#